data_62ae376fa17d1610688c875cb63dc8f0
#
_entry.id   62ae376fa17d1610688c875cb63dc8f0
#
_cell.length_a   1.000
_cell.length_b   1.000
_cell.length_c   1.000
_cell.angle_alpha   90.00
_cell.angle_beta   90.00
_cell.angle_gamma   90.00
#
_symmetry.space_group_name_H-M   'P 1'
#
loop_
_entity.id
_entity.type
_entity.pdbx_description
1 polymer ?
#
loop_
_entity_poly.entity_id
_entity_poly.type
_entity_poly.pdbx_seq_one_letter_code
_entity_poly.pdbx_strand_id
1 'polypeptide(L)'
;MKTKFLIAAVIATTLTPVAAQAQTRELNRDRQEVRQEKRDVQDARRNGERQDVREERRDVREARQEYKEDWREYRQKNRRAFQASRFNAPFRYRTVNTGVSIGASYYAPRYRVGNYANYRLPNPGRNQTYVRHYNDVLLVNTRTGRVIRAYRGFYL
;
A
#
# COMPACT_ATOMS: atom_id res chain seq x y z
N MET A 1 -15.90 39.62 -47.03
CA MET A 1 -14.80 39.32 -46.14
C MET A 1 -15.22 38.15 -45.25
N LYS A 2 -14.68 36.94 -45.46
CA LYS A 2 -15.01 35.74 -44.67
C LYS A 2 -13.86 35.43 -43.77
N THR A 3 -14.00 35.70 -42.47
CA THR A 3 -12.98 35.42 -41.45
C THR A 3 -13.05 33.94 -41.08
N LYS A 4 -12.00 33.20 -41.41
CA LYS A 4 -11.85 31.79 -40.99
C LYS A 4 -11.21 31.74 -39.60
N PHE A 5 -11.95 31.29 -38.62
CA PHE A 5 -11.39 30.94 -37.29
C PHE A 5 -10.73 29.56 -37.36
N LEU A 6 -9.42 29.52 -37.20
CA LEU A 6 -8.67 28.29 -37.01
C LEU A 6 -8.72 27.95 -35.54
N ILE A 7 -9.44 26.89 -35.19
CA ILE A 7 -9.42 26.30 -33.84
C ILE A 7 -8.19 25.37 -33.78
N ALA A 8 -7.15 25.81 -33.10
CA ALA A 8 -6.00 24.95 -32.77
C ALA A 8 -6.38 24.04 -31.61
N ALA A 9 -6.65 22.76 -31.89
CA ALA A 9 -6.82 21.74 -30.87
C ALA A 9 -5.46 21.43 -30.26
N VAL A 10 -5.22 21.88 -29.04
CA VAL A 10 -4.06 21.47 -28.23
C VAL A 10 -4.33 20.07 -27.69
N ILE A 11 -3.77 19.06 -28.33
CA ILE A 11 -3.73 17.70 -27.80
C ILE A 11 -2.69 17.67 -26.69
N ALA A 12 -3.12 17.79 -25.45
CA ALA A 12 -2.28 17.55 -24.29
C ALA A 12 -2.04 16.02 -24.16
N THR A 13 -0.99 15.53 -24.81
CA THR A 13 -0.48 14.18 -24.59
C THR A 13 0.10 14.12 -23.19
N THR A 14 -0.65 13.55 -22.24
CA THR A 14 -0.15 13.23 -20.91
C THR A 14 0.84 12.07 -21.03
N LEU A 15 2.10 12.38 -21.25
CA LEU A 15 3.21 11.45 -21.14
C LEU A 15 3.31 11.04 -19.65
N THR A 16 2.60 9.99 -19.25
CA THR A 16 2.91 9.31 -17.99
C THR A 16 4.32 8.75 -18.13
N PRO A 17 5.26 9.15 -17.27
CA PRO A 17 6.64 8.71 -17.43
C PRO A 17 6.70 7.19 -17.32
N VAL A 18 7.27 6.54 -18.31
CA VAL A 18 7.47 5.07 -18.39
C VAL A 18 8.10 4.52 -17.10
N ALA A 19 8.97 5.29 -16.46
CA ALA A 19 9.58 4.96 -15.18
C ALA A 19 8.56 4.74 -14.04
N ALA A 20 7.48 5.52 -13.97
CA ALA A 20 6.46 5.35 -12.94
C ALA A 20 5.64 4.07 -13.14
N GLN A 21 5.47 3.65 -14.39
CA GLN A 21 4.79 2.38 -14.71
C GLN A 21 5.67 1.17 -14.39
N ALA A 22 6.98 1.26 -14.65
CA ALA A 22 7.94 0.21 -14.32
C ALA A 22 7.96 -0.05 -12.81
N GLN A 23 8.12 0.98 -11.99
CA GLN A 23 8.09 0.86 -10.52
C GLN A 23 6.77 0.32 -9.96
N THR A 24 5.65 0.61 -10.64
CA THR A 24 4.35 0.05 -10.24
C THR A 24 4.27 -1.44 -10.51
N ARG A 25 4.83 -1.89 -11.65
CA ARG A 25 4.90 -3.32 -12.00
C ARG A 25 5.80 -4.07 -11.03
N GLU A 26 6.94 -3.48 -10.67
CA GLU A 26 7.89 -3.99 -9.69
C GLU A 26 7.24 -4.22 -8.34
N LEU A 27 6.67 -3.19 -7.71
CA LEU A 27 5.96 -3.34 -6.43
C LEU A 27 4.79 -4.35 -6.46
N ASN A 28 4.15 -4.55 -7.61
CA ASN A 28 3.12 -5.56 -7.75
C ASN A 28 3.71 -6.97 -7.85
N ARG A 29 4.84 -7.13 -8.54
CA ARG A 29 5.59 -8.39 -8.65
C ARG A 29 6.07 -8.82 -7.26
N ASP A 30 6.79 -7.96 -6.54
CA ASP A 30 7.31 -8.27 -5.20
C ASP A 30 6.21 -8.66 -4.22
N ARG A 31 5.05 -8.01 -4.35
CA ARG A 31 3.88 -8.33 -3.55
C ARG A 31 3.32 -9.72 -3.86
N GLN A 32 3.38 -10.14 -5.13
CA GLN A 32 3.02 -11.49 -5.55
C GLN A 32 4.05 -12.51 -5.07
N GLU A 33 5.33 -12.19 -5.18
CA GLU A 33 6.43 -12.98 -4.69
C GLU A 33 6.32 -13.26 -3.20
N VAL A 34 6.19 -12.23 -2.36
CA VAL A 34 5.93 -12.43 -0.91
C VAL A 34 4.71 -13.32 -0.63
N ARG A 35 3.71 -13.32 -1.50
CA ARG A 35 2.56 -14.23 -1.33
C ARG A 35 2.88 -15.65 -1.75
N GLN A 36 3.68 -15.82 -2.79
CA GLN A 36 4.13 -17.11 -3.27
C GLN A 36 4.99 -17.78 -2.20
N GLU A 37 6.06 -17.12 -1.76
CA GLU A 37 6.96 -17.60 -0.71
C GLU A 37 6.23 -18.03 0.57
N LYS A 38 5.15 -17.32 0.91
CA LYS A 38 4.32 -17.74 2.05
C LYS A 38 3.53 -19.02 1.81
N ARG A 39 3.12 -19.29 0.58
CA ARG A 39 2.45 -20.55 0.23
C ARG A 39 3.47 -21.67 0.31
N ASP A 40 4.66 -21.44 -0.22
CA ASP A 40 5.73 -22.42 -0.25
C ASP A 40 6.15 -22.83 1.17
N VAL A 41 6.23 -21.88 2.12
CA VAL A 41 6.35 -22.21 3.55
C VAL A 41 5.21 -23.10 4.07
N GLN A 42 3.97 -22.90 3.60
CA GLN A 42 2.85 -23.70 4.06
C GLN A 42 2.91 -25.12 3.49
N ASP A 43 3.33 -25.23 2.24
CA ASP A 43 3.47 -26.51 1.55
C ASP A 43 4.66 -27.31 2.09
N ALA A 44 5.79 -26.66 2.34
CA ALA A 44 6.93 -27.27 3.02
C ALA A 44 6.58 -27.76 4.45
N ARG A 45 5.69 -27.07 5.14
CA ARG A 45 5.21 -27.53 6.48
C ARG A 45 4.32 -28.76 6.43
N ARG A 46 3.62 -28.96 5.30
CA ARG A 46 2.70 -30.09 5.13
C ARG A 46 3.42 -31.33 4.61
N ASN A 47 4.35 -31.13 3.67
CA ASN A 47 4.91 -32.21 2.85
C ASN A 47 6.43 -32.26 2.88
N GLY A 48 7.12 -31.24 3.43
CA GLY A 48 8.57 -31.07 3.40
C GLY A 48 9.27 -31.42 4.69
N GLU A 49 10.59 -31.49 4.62
CA GLU A 49 11.46 -31.71 5.77
C GLU A 49 11.68 -30.40 6.55
N ARG A 50 12.27 -30.51 7.75
CA ARG A 50 12.57 -29.32 8.59
C ARG A 50 13.54 -28.34 7.92
N GLN A 51 14.39 -28.83 7.04
CA GLN A 51 15.35 -28.01 6.31
C GLN A 51 14.63 -27.14 5.28
N ASP A 52 13.71 -27.73 4.50
CA ASP A 52 12.89 -27.01 3.51
C ASP A 52 12.13 -25.86 4.17
N VAL A 53 11.52 -26.11 5.34
CA VAL A 53 10.82 -25.04 6.08
C VAL A 53 11.75 -23.91 6.52
N ARG A 54 13.02 -24.17 6.78
CA ARG A 54 13.99 -23.13 7.16
C ARG A 54 14.40 -22.29 5.95
N GLU A 55 14.61 -22.93 4.81
CA GLU A 55 14.94 -22.29 3.53
C GLU A 55 13.81 -21.40 3.10
N GLU A 56 12.60 -21.91 2.99
CA GLU A 56 11.42 -21.14 2.63
C GLU A 56 11.12 -19.93 3.56
N ARG A 57 11.43 -20.10 4.85
CA ARG A 57 11.32 -18.97 5.79
C ARG A 57 12.38 -17.90 5.56
N ARG A 58 13.55 -18.26 5.05
CA ARG A 58 14.58 -17.30 4.65
C ARG A 58 14.10 -16.51 3.45
N ASP A 59 13.58 -17.20 2.44
CA ASP A 59 13.13 -16.61 1.19
C ASP A 59 11.95 -15.64 1.42
N VAL A 60 11.00 -16.00 2.30
CA VAL A 60 9.98 -15.04 2.78
C VAL A 60 10.60 -13.79 3.42
N ARG A 61 11.70 -13.92 4.16
CA ARG A 61 12.32 -12.74 4.80
C ARG A 61 12.99 -11.84 3.75
N GLU A 62 13.68 -12.43 2.80
CA GLU A 62 14.37 -11.75 1.72
C GLU A 62 13.36 -11.01 0.82
N ALA A 63 12.34 -11.68 0.31
CA ALA A 63 11.27 -11.07 -0.48
C ALA A 63 10.54 -9.94 0.26
N ARG A 64 10.38 -10.06 1.57
CA ARG A 64 9.80 -8.96 2.38
C ARG A 64 10.73 -7.76 2.54
N GLN A 65 12.01 -8.01 2.58
CA GLN A 65 13.00 -6.93 2.69
C GLN A 65 13.08 -6.16 1.38
N GLU A 66 13.19 -6.86 0.26
CA GLU A 66 13.16 -6.29 -1.08
C GLU A 66 11.90 -5.42 -1.26
N TYR A 67 10.72 -5.96 -1.02
CA TYR A 67 9.48 -5.18 -1.08
C TYR A 67 9.50 -3.92 -0.20
N LYS A 68 10.13 -3.94 0.97
CA LYS A 68 10.24 -2.75 1.83
C LYS A 68 11.19 -1.71 1.27
N GLU A 69 12.27 -2.15 0.63
CA GLU A 69 13.27 -1.27 0.01
C GLU A 69 12.68 -0.57 -1.21
N ASP A 70 12.04 -1.30 -2.10
CA ASP A 70 11.36 -0.79 -3.27
C ASP A 70 10.21 0.15 -2.92
N TRP A 71 9.46 -0.20 -1.88
CA TRP A 71 8.43 0.69 -1.35
C TRP A 71 9.00 1.98 -0.78
N ARG A 72 10.15 1.94 -0.13
CA ARG A 72 10.85 3.13 0.40
C ARG A 72 11.33 4.02 -0.75
N GLU A 73 11.93 3.41 -1.75
CA GLU A 73 12.40 4.10 -2.94
C GLU A 73 11.24 4.76 -3.71
N TYR A 74 10.18 4.01 -3.95
CA TYR A 74 8.96 4.53 -4.57
C TYR A 74 8.41 5.76 -3.83
N ARG A 75 8.35 5.74 -2.50
CA ARG A 75 7.89 6.89 -1.70
C ARG A 75 8.82 8.09 -1.84
N GLN A 76 10.11 7.88 -1.88
CA GLN A 76 11.09 8.97 -2.04
C GLN A 76 10.97 9.61 -3.42
N LYS A 77 10.86 8.82 -4.47
CA LYS A 77 10.66 9.31 -5.84
C LYS A 77 9.32 10.04 -6.01
N ASN A 78 8.31 9.65 -5.25
CA ASN A 78 6.97 10.26 -5.28
C ASN A 78 6.69 11.12 -4.02
N ARG A 79 7.69 11.74 -3.45
CA ARG A 79 7.65 12.41 -2.15
C ARG A 79 6.44 13.35 -1.98
N ARG A 80 6.09 14.12 -3.01
CA ARG A 80 4.94 15.05 -2.97
C ARG A 80 3.62 14.35 -2.67
N ALA A 81 3.40 13.16 -3.22
CA ALA A 81 2.19 12.38 -2.97
C ALA A 81 2.11 11.85 -1.54
N PHE A 82 3.26 11.59 -0.91
CA PHE A 82 3.35 11.05 0.44
C PHE A 82 3.55 12.11 1.53
N GLN A 83 3.62 13.39 1.17
CA GLN A 83 3.58 14.47 2.17
C GLN A 83 2.22 14.50 2.85
N ALA A 84 2.23 14.40 4.16
CA ALA A 84 1.01 14.44 4.94
C ALA A 84 0.71 15.85 5.46
N SER A 85 -0.52 16.31 5.32
CA SER A 85 -1.04 17.41 6.11
C SER A 85 -1.04 17.07 7.60
N ARG A 86 -1.08 18.07 8.47
CA ARG A 86 -1.21 17.85 9.92
C ARG A 86 -2.41 16.92 10.20
N PHE A 87 -2.15 15.88 10.98
CA PHE A 87 -3.21 14.96 11.40
C PHE A 87 -3.83 15.45 12.71
N ASN A 88 -5.13 15.65 12.71
CA ASN A 88 -5.86 16.06 13.89
C ASN A 88 -6.85 14.97 14.29
N ALA A 89 -6.67 14.41 15.48
CA ALA A 89 -7.54 13.37 16.02
C ALA A 89 -7.68 13.51 17.55
N PRO A 90 -8.82 13.11 18.13
CA PRO A 90 -9.03 13.17 19.57
C PRO A 90 -8.32 12.06 20.35
N PHE A 91 -7.48 11.27 19.69
CA PHE A 91 -6.68 10.20 20.30
C PHE A 91 -5.20 10.40 20.02
N ARG A 92 -4.35 9.93 20.94
CA ARG A 92 -2.89 9.98 20.78
C ARG A 92 -2.39 8.87 19.86
N TYR A 93 -1.24 9.10 19.23
CA TYR A 93 -0.55 8.04 18.49
C TYR A 93 -0.23 6.86 19.40
N ARG A 94 -0.55 5.70 18.92
CA ARG A 94 -0.07 4.41 19.44
C ARG A 94 0.20 3.48 18.28
N THR A 95 1.18 2.62 18.46
CA THR A 95 1.49 1.58 17.49
C THR A 95 0.34 0.57 17.44
N VAL A 96 -0.29 0.43 16.26
CA VAL A 96 -1.35 -0.54 16.04
C VAL A 96 -0.82 -1.70 15.22
N ASN A 97 -0.88 -2.92 15.74
CA ASN A 97 -0.43 -4.13 15.06
C ASN A 97 -1.56 -4.77 14.23
N THR A 98 -1.16 -5.53 13.21
CA THR A 98 -2.06 -6.42 12.47
C THR A 98 -2.72 -7.42 13.42
N GLY A 99 -4.02 -7.66 13.24
CA GLY A 99 -4.80 -8.56 14.07
C GLY A 99 -5.49 -7.92 15.27
N VAL A 100 -5.03 -6.74 15.71
CA VAL A 100 -5.65 -5.97 16.81
C VAL A 100 -6.97 -5.36 16.35
N SER A 101 -7.98 -5.32 17.22
CA SER A 101 -9.21 -4.57 16.97
C SER A 101 -9.12 -3.16 17.55
N ILE A 102 -9.59 -2.19 16.80
CA ILE A 102 -9.61 -0.76 17.16
C ILE A 102 -11.05 -0.25 17.21
N GLY A 103 -11.30 0.75 18.03
CA GLY A 103 -12.62 1.37 18.17
C GLY A 103 -13.07 2.12 16.90
N ALA A 104 -14.37 2.29 16.73
CA ALA A 104 -14.96 2.94 15.56
C ALA A 104 -14.46 4.38 15.32
N SER A 105 -14.07 5.08 16.38
CA SER A 105 -13.50 6.42 16.32
C SER A 105 -12.21 6.49 15.46
N TYR A 106 -11.43 5.41 15.39
CA TYR A 106 -10.18 5.35 14.61
C TYR A 106 -10.41 5.20 13.11
N TYR A 107 -11.54 4.65 12.67
CA TYR A 107 -11.89 4.47 11.26
C TYR A 107 -13.13 5.25 10.83
N ALA A 108 -13.42 6.32 11.54
CA ALA A 108 -14.47 7.27 11.17
C ALA A 108 -14.23 7.81 9.73
N PRO A 109 -15.27 8.22 9.00
CA PRO A 109 -15.17 8.67 7.60
C PRO A 109 -14.07 9.71 7.35
N ARG A 110 -13.85 10.64 8.28
CA ARG A 110 -12.84 11.70 8.20
C ARG A 110 -11.39 11.22 8.14
N TYR A 111 -11.12 9.98 8.56
CA TYR A 111 -9.79 9.38 8.54
C TYR A 111 -9.59 8.41 7.37
N ARG A 112 -10.60 8.20 6.54
CA ARG A 112 -10.51 7.27 5.41
C ARG A 112 -9.61 7.82 4.31
N VAL A 113 -8.79 6.93 3.76
CA VAL A 113 -7.92 7.21 2.62
C VAL A 113 -8.64 6.73 1.36
N GLY A 114 -9.42 7.63 0.74
CA GLY A 114 -10.23 7.31 -0.46
C GLY A 114 -9.38 7.15 -1.73
N ASN A 115 -8.27 7.87 -1.82
CA ASN A 115 -7.36 7.87 -2.97
C ASN A 115 -6.24 6.81 -2.87
N TYR A 116 -6.52 5.68 -2.24
CA TYR A 116 -5.56 4.60 -1.98
C TYR A 116 -4.86 4.10 -3.26
N ALA A 117 -5.54 4.16 -4.41
CA ALA A 117 -4.95 3.78 -5.70
C ALA A 117 -3.77 4.68 -6.09
N ASN A 118 -3.80 5.97 -5.76
CA ASN A 118 -2.69 6.89 -6.02
C ASN A 118 -1.44 6.53 -5.24
N TYR A 119 -1.60 5.81 -4.14
CA TYR A 119 -0.51 5.28 -3.31
C TYR A 119 -0.14 3.83 -3.66
N ARG A 120 -0.65 3.29 -4.75
CA ARG A 120 -0.41 1.90 -5.16
C ARG A 120 -0.82 0.87 -4.08
N LEU A 121 -1.76 1.24 -3.21
CA LEU A 121 -2.34 0.30 -2.26
C LEU A 121 -3.33 -0.61 -2.98
N PRO A 122 -3.43 -1.90 -2.60
CA PRO A 122 -4.41 -2.82 -3.16
C PRO A 122 -5.85 -2.35 -2.97
N ASN A 123 -6.75 -2.75 -3.86
CA ASN A 123 -8.17 -2.52 -3.63
C ASN A 123 -8.60 -3.15 -2.30
N PRO A 124 -9.26 -2.39 -1.42
CA PRO A 124 -9.81 -2.95 -0.19
C PRO A 124 -10.93 -3.94 -0.53
N GLY A 125 -10.95 -5.07 0.17
CA GLY A 125 -12.01 -6.05 0.02
C GLY A 125 -13.33 -5.59 0.63
N ARG A 126 -14.35 -6.45 0.54
CA ARG A 126 -15.67 -6.18 1.14
C ARG A 126 -15.54 -5.87 2.64
N ASN A 127 -16.21 -4.83 3.11
CA ASN A 127 -16.13 -4.32 4.49
C ASN A 127 -14.71 -3.93 4.94
N GLN A 128 -13.84 -3.53 4.02
CA GLN A 128 -12.49 -3.06 4.34
C GLN A 128 -12.33 -1.61 3.91
N THR A 129 -11.54 -0.86 4.64
CA THR A 129 -11.19 0.52 4.28
C THR A 129 -9.78 0.85 4.74
N TYR A 130 -9.13 1.72 4.01
CA TYR A 130 -7.88 2.33 4.45
C TYR A 130 -8.19 3.53 5.32
N VAL A 131 -7.51 3.62 6.45
CA VAL A 131 -7.61 4.78 7.36
C VAL A 131 -6.23 5.29 7.71
N ARG A 132 -6.12 6.60 7.79
CA ARG A 132 -4.93 7.26 8.27
C ARG A 132 -4.88 7.21 9.80
N HIS A 133 -3.73 6.88 10.34
CA HIS A 133 -3.42 6.92 11.76
C HIS A 133 -2.08 7.63 11.95
N TYR A 134 -2.10 8.96 12.06
CA TYR A 134 -0.92 9.83 12.03
C TYR A 134 -0.12 9.63 10.72
N ASN A 135 1.11 9.14 10.80
CA ASN A 135 1.93 8.84 9.62
C ASN A 135 1.75 7.40 9.11
N ASP A 136 0.92 6.60 9.75
CA ASP A 136 0.60 5.24 9.33
C ASP A 136 -0.69 5.20 8.50
N VAL A 137 -0.83 4.15 7.68
CA VAL A 137 -2.10 3.76 7.06
C VAL A 137 -2.46 2.36 7.51
N LEU A 138 -3.68 2.17 7.97
CA LEU A 138 -4.20 0.90 8.42
C LEU A 138 -5.29 0.42 7.44
N LEU A 139 -5.23 -0.84 7.04
CA LEU A 139 -6.37 -1.51 6.38
C LEU A 139 -7.22 -2.15 7.48
N VAL A 140 -8.46 -1.72 7.62
CA VAL A 140 -9.35 -2.11 8.71
C VAL A 140 -10.61 -2.76 8.17
N ASN A 141 -11.04 -3.85 8.79
CA ASN A 141 -12.39 -4.39 8.59
C ASN A 141 -13.38 -3.53 9.37
N THR A 142 -14.26 -2.83 8.67
CA THR A 142 -15.19 -1.85 9.26
C THR A 142 -16.31 -2.49 10.10
N ARG A 143 -16.56 -3.79 9.92
CA ARG A 143 -17.58 -4.52 10.70
C ARG A 143 -17.05 -4.97 12.06
N THR A 144 -15.77 -5.35 12.13
CA THR A 144 -15.17 -5.92 13.34
C THR A 144 -14.15 -5.00 14.02
N GLY A 145 -13.77 -3.90 13.36
CA GLY A 145 -12.67 -3.03 13.80
C GLY A 145 -11.29 -3.66 13.69
N ARG A 146 -11.17 -4.91 13.17
CA ARG A 146 -9.89 -5.61 13.11
C ARG A 146 -8.95 -5.02 12.08
N VAL A 147 -7.73 -4.73 12.47
CA VAL A 147 -6.66 -4.29 11.58
C VAL A 147 -6.12 -5.48 10.79
N ILE A 148 -6.30 -5.44 9.48
CA ILE A 148 -5.88 -6.48 8.54
C ILE A 148 -4.41 -6.28 8.15
N ARG A 149 -3.99 -5.01 8.00
CA ARG A 149 -2.62 -4.64 7.68
C ARG A 149 -2.30 -3.25 8.21
N ALA A 150 -1.07 -3.04 8.65
CA ALA A 150 -0.54 -1.75 9.04
C ALA A 150 0.64 -1.38 8.13
N TYR A 151 0.56 -0.22 7.50
CA TYR A 151 1.62 0.40 6.70
C TYR A 151 2.23 1.52 7.53
N ARG A 152 3.33 1.21 8.20
CA ARG A 152 3.99 2.14 9.13
C ARG A 152 4.84 3.17 8.41
N GLY A 153 4.88 4.38 8.98
CA GLY A 153 5.62 5.49 8.39
C GLY A 153 5.23 5.68 6.92
N PHE A 154 3.96 5.53 6.61
CA PHE A 154 3.44 5.62 5.26
C PHE A 154 3.59 7.02 4.69
N TYR A 155 3.22 8.02 5.47
CA TYR A 155 3.42 9.43 5.14
C TYR A 155 4.80 9.90 5.63
N LEU A 156 5.34 10.89 4.89
CA LEU A 156 6.65 11.51 5.16
C LEU A 156 6.50 12.76 6.01
#